data_60851ffc4e3e5180a2d1fd00236bab02
#
_entry.id   60851ffc4e3e5180a2d1fd00236bab02
#
_cell.length_a   1.000
_cell.length_b   1.000
_cell.length_c   1.000
_cell.angle_alpha   90.00
_cell.angle_beta   90.00
_cell.angle_gamma   90.00
#
_symmetry.space_group_name_H-M   'P 1'
#
loop_
_entity.id
_entity.type
_entity.pdbx_description
1 polymer ?
#
loop_
_entity_poly.entity_id
_entity_poly.type
_entity_poly.pdbx_seq_one_letter_code
_entity_poly.pdbx_strand_id
1 'polypeptide(L)'
;MKKIYAYLTLAMTTALAAGLSSCSETKEEDNEFDNWQSRNETYFDAKYNSAKQLADAGNADWKVLRSYSLNSEVAKHSYDHVVVEVKNEGKGSGCPFFTDSVKVHYSGRLIPTTNYPKGLLFDQSWTGDY
;
A
#
# COMPACT_ATOMS: atom_id res chain seq x y z
N MET A 1 -44.08 32.98 43.28
CA MET A 1 -42.84 33.25 42.56
C MET A 1 -41.85 32.13 42.68
N LYS A 2 -41.52 31.59 43.85
CA LYS A 2 -40.52 30.48 43.98
C LYS A 2 -40.80 29.20 43.16
N LYS A 3 -42.09 28.85 42.94
CA LYS A 3 -42.45 27.64 42.15
C LYS A 3 -42.23 27.82 40.63
N ILE A 4 -42.34 29.04 40.13
CA ILE A 4 -42.11 29.33 38.69
C ILE A 4 -40.63 29.21 38.35
N TYR A 5 -39.76 29.66 39.21
CA TYR A 5 -38.28 29.48 39.00
C TYR A 5 -37.85 28.02 39.05
N ALA A 6 -38.51 27.19 39.91
CA ALA A 6 -38.23 25.77 39.99
C ALA A 6 -38.59 25.02 38.70
N TYR A 7 -39.69 25.37 38.05
CA TYR A 7 -40.06 24.80 36.75
C TYR A 7 -39.20 25.32 35.59
N LEU A 8 -38.78 26.58 35.66
CA LEU A 8 -37.89 27.17 34.66
C LEU A 8 -36.48 26.53 34.70
N THR A 9 -35.96 26.29 35.89
CA THR A 9 -34.64 25.61 36.06
C THR A 9 -34.73 24.14 35.66
N LEU A 10 -35.82 23.44 35.94
CA LEU A 10 -36.01 22.05 35.56
C LEU A 10 -36.15 21.92 34.02
N ALA A 11 -36.86 22.85 33.36
CA ALA A 11 -36.96 22.85 31.89
C ALA A 11 -35.63 23.16 31.20
N MET A 12 -34.81 24.01 31.81
CA MET A 12 -33.50 24.37 31.25
C MET A 12 -32.45 23.25 31.38
N THR A 13 -32.52 22.45 32.46
CA THR A 13 -31.63 21.28 32.64
C THR A 13 -32.02 20.12 31.71
N THR A 14 -33.28 19.91 31.39
CA THR A 14 -33.73 18.87 30.44
C THR A 14 -33.37 19.24 29.01
N ALA A 15 -33.36 20.50 28.63
CA ALA A 15 -32.94 20.94 27.29
C ALA A 15 -31.43 20.78 27.05
N LEU A 16 -30.59 20.86 28.08
CA LEU A 16 -29.17 20.69 27.98
C LEU A 16 -28.74 19.20 27.84
N ALA A 17 -29.55 18.27 28.36
CA ALA A 17 -29.30 16.84 28.29
C ALA A 17 -29.62 16.23 26.92
N ALA A 18 -30.47 16.88 26.10
CA ALA A 18 -30.81 16.40 24.77
C ALA A 18 -29.82 16.79 23.67
N GLY A 19 -28.86 17.65 23.98
CA GLY A 19 -27.88 18.17 23.01
C GLY A 19 -26.57 17.37 22.87
N LEU A 20 -26.38 16.30 23.67
CA LEU A 20 -25.11 15.55 23.69
C LEU A 20 -25.16 14.18 22.99
N SER A 21 -26.24 13.85 22.32
CA SER A 21 -26.31 12.65 21.47
C SER A 21 -26.00 12.99 20.01
N SER A 22 -25.02 13.86 19.77
CA SER A 22 -24.51 14.10 18.44
C SER A 22 -23.22 13.34 18.29
N CYS A 23 -23.24 12.43 17.32
CA CYS A 23 -22.09 11.76 16.71
C CYS A 23 -21.50 10.57 17.49
N SER A 24 -22.10 9.42 17.28
CA SER A 24 -21.31 8.23 16.98
C SER A 24 -22.06 7.37 15.95
N GLU A 25 -22.28 7.89 14.75
CA GLU A 25 -22.20 7.03 13.60
C GLU A 25 -20.70 6.88 13.29
N THR A 26 -19.99 6.14 14.12
CA THR A 26 -18.89 5.33 13.62
C THR A 26 -19.56 4.26 12.78
N LYS A 27 -19.85 4.54 11.51
CA LYS A 27 -19.65 3.54 10.49
C LYS A 27 -18.24 3.05 10.79
N GLU A 28 -18.10 1.78 11.20
CA GLU A 28 -16.87 1.06 10.99
C GLU A 28 -16.67 1.14 9.47
N GLU A 29 -16.03 2.20 9.02
CA GLU A 29 -15.41 2.18 7.72
C GLU A 29 -14.44 1.04 7.86
N ASP A 30 -14.75 -0.08 7.20
CA ASP A 30 -13.77 -1.15 6.98
C ASP A 30 -12.51 -0.43 6.51
N ASN A 31 -11.59 -0.20 7.44
CA ASN A 31 -10.38 0.52 7.10
C ASN A 31 -9.59 -0.41 6.20
N GLU A 32 -9.74 -0.19 4.93
CA GLU A 32 -9.17 -1.00 3.84
C GLU A 32 -7.66 -1.23 4.01
N PHE A 33 -7.02 -0.38 4.82
CA PHE A 33 -5.59 -0.44 5.12
C PHE A 33 -5.28 -1.00 6.52
N ASP A 34 -6.28 -1.56 7.23
CA ASP A 34 -6.05 -2.22 8.51
C ASP A 34 -5.04 -3.38 8.38
N ASN A 35 -4.21 -3.51 9.41
CA ASN A 35 -3.12 -4.50 9.45
C ASN A 35 -2.19 -4.42 8.21
N TRP A 36 -2.02 -3.22 7.67
CA TRP A 36 -1.32 -2.98 6.40
C TRP A 36 0.08 -3.58 6.37
N GLN A 37 0.86 -3.44 7.45
CA GLN A 37 2.20 -4.02 7.54
C GLN A 37 2.16 -5.55 7.37
N SER A 38 1.37 -6.24 8.18
CA SER A 38 1.28 -7.71 8.13
C SER A 38 0.78 -8.22 6.78
N ARG A 39 -0.17 -7.49 6.16
CA ARG A 39 -0.68 -7.82 4.83
C ARG A 39 0.39 -7.65 3.74
N ASN A 40 1.18 -6.57 3.81
CA ASN A 40 2.30 -6.35 2.89
C ASN A 40 3.38 -7.43 3.05
N GLU A 41 3.77 -7.74 4.27
CA GLU A 41 4.76 -8.78 4.56
C GLU A 41 4.30 -10.13 3.99
N THR A 42 3.08 -10.55 4.30
CA THR A 42 2.50 -11.80 3.79
C THR A 42 2.44 -11.82 2.26
N TYR A 43 1.99 -10.74 1.64
CA TYR A 43 1.90 -10.64 0.19
C TYR A 43 3.29 -10.70 -0.46
N PHE A 44 4.24 -9.95 0.08
CA PHE A 44 5.60 -9.92 -0.46
C PHE A 44 6.32 -11.25 -0.28
N ASP A 45 6.22 -11.88 0.89
CA ASP A 45 6.81 -13.20 1.16
C ASP A 45 6.27 -14.26 0.19
N ALA A 46 4.96 -14.26 -0.07
CA ALA A 46 4.37 -15.16 -1.05
C ALA A 46 4.93 -14.92 -2.47
N LYS A 47 5.07 -13.65 -2.87
CA LYS A 47 5.66 -13.28 -4.17
C LYS A 47 7.13 -13.65 -4.27
N TYR A 48 7.91 -13.36 -3.22
CA TYR A 48 9.32 -13.71 -3.14
C TYR A 48 9.55 -15.21 -3.27
N ASN A 49 8.82 -16.01 -2.48
CA ASN A 49 8.98 -17.46 -2.51
C ASN A 49 8.59 -18.05 -3.87
N SER A 50 7.50 -17.59 -4.47
CA SER A 50 7.07 -18.01 -5.80
C SER A 50 8.09 -17.64 -6.87
N ALA A 51 8.58 -16.41 -6.87
CA ALA A 51 9.58 -15.94 -7.82
C ALA A 51 10.90 -16.69 -7.68
N LYS A 52 11.31 -16.95 -6.43
CA LYS A 52 12.53 -17.72 -6.14
C LYS A 52 12.43 -19.15 -6.68
N GLN A 53 11.30 -19.82 -6.47
CA GLN A 53 11.08 -21.16 -7.02
C GLN A 53 11.14 -21.18 -8.56
N LEU A 54 10.55 -20.19 -9.21
CA LEU A 54 10.59 -20.08 -10.67
C LEU A 54 12.00 -19.80 -11.19
N ALA A 55 12.72 -18.88 -10.56
CA ALA A 55 14.10 -18.56 -10.93
C ALA A 55 15.02 -19.75 -10.71
N ASP A 56 14.91 -20.47 -9.59
CA ASP A 56 15.70 -21.66 -9.27
C ASP A 56 15.38 -22.83 -10.22
N ALA A 57 14.14 -22.88 -10.76
CA ALA A 57 13.75 -23.81 -11.82
C ALA A 57 14.25 -23.44 -13.21
N GLY A 58 14.98 -22.34 -13.35
CA GLY A 58 15.57 -21.89 -14.63
C GLY A 58 14.65 -21.03 -15.49
N ASN A 59 13.54 -20.51 -14.93
CA ASN A 59 12.69 -19.56 -15.66
C ASN A 59 13.39 -18.20 -15.74
N ALA A 60 13.82 -17.83 -16.94
CA ALA A 60 14.59 -16.61 -17.18
C ALA A 60 13.80 -15.31 -16.97
N ASP A 61 12.48 -15.38 -17.02
CA ASP A 61 11.60 -14.22 -16.85
C ASP A 61 11.52 -13.75 -15.38
N TRP A 62 11.86 -14.63 -14.45
CA TRP A 62 11.80 -14.32 -13.03
C TRP A 62 13.19 -14.13 -12.43
N LYS A 63 13.37 -13.04 -11.71
CA LYS A 63 14.64 -12.71 -11.03
C LYS A 63 14.37 -12.24 -9.61
N VAL A 64 15.19 -12.71 -8.69
CA VAL A 64 15.23 -12.22 -7.31
C VAL A 64 16.56 -11.54 -7.10
N LEU A 65 16.54 -10.24 -7.01
CA LEU A 65 17.73 -9.41 -6.91
C LEU A 65 17.87 -8.91 -5.48
N ARG A 66 19.07 -9.05 -4.93
CA ARG A 66 19.38 -8.43 -3.63
C ARG A 66 19.32 -6.90 -3.77
N SER A 67 18.78 -6.22 -2.73
CA SER A 67 18.81 -4.77 -2.66
C SER A 67 20.23 -4.24 -2.84
N TYR A 68 20.38 -3.24 -3.69
CA TYR A 68 21.66 -2.64 -4.03
C TYR A 68 22.44 -2.15 -2.79
N SER A 69 21.73 -1.61 -1.80
CA SER A 69 22.34 -1.05 -0.58
C SER A 69 22.80 -2.10 0.43
N LEU A 70 22.48 -3.37 0.23
CA LEU A 70 22.77 -4.44 1.17
C LEU A 70 23.83 -5.38 0.62
N ASN A 71 24.76 -5.81 1.47
CA ASN A 71 25.70 -6.88 1.11
C ASN A 71 25.06 -8.27 1.38
N SER A 72 25.70 -9.34 0.87
CA SER A 72 25.19 -10.71 0.98
C SER A 72 25.16 -11.26 2.41
N GLU A 73 25.93 -10.68 3.31
CA GLU A 73 26.01 -11.14 4.70
C GLU A 73 24.82 -10.62 5.53
N VAL A 74 24.31 -9.45 5.18
CA VAL A 74 23.20 -8.76 5.88
C VAL A 74 21.86 -9.09 5.26
N ALA A 75 21.79 -9.30 3.92
CA ALA A 75 20.53 -9.59 3.21
C ALA A 75 20.06 -11.02 3.50
N LYS A 76 19.30 -11.21 4.57
CA LYS A 76 18.80 -12.51 5.03
C LYS A 76 17.29 -12.68 4.90
N HIS A 77 16.57 -11.59 4.71
CA HIS A 77 15.11 -11.57 4.67
C HIS A 77 14.57 -11.39 3.26
N SER A 78 13.33 -11.77 3.02
CA SER A 78 12.63 -11.55 1.74
C SER A 78 12.63 -10.08 1.34
N TYR A 79 12.34 -9.18 2.28
CA TYR A 79 12.29 -7.74 2.07
C TYR A 79 13.65 -7.07 1.79
N ASP A 80 14.75 -7.81 1.92
CA ASP A 80 16.08 -7.37 1.50
C ASP A 80 16.31 -7.54 -0.01
N HIS A 81 15.31 -8.00 -0.72
CA HIS A 81 15.37 -8.34 -2.14
C HIS A 81 14.30 -7.60 -2.96
N VAL A 82 14.53 -7.52 -4.24
CA VAL A 82 13.58 -7.05 -5.24
C VAL A 82 13.19 -8.23 -6.12
N VAL A 83 11.90 -8.45 -6.27
CA VAL A 83 11.34 -9.46 -7.17
C VAL A 83 11.04 -8.81 -8.51
N VAL A 84 11.57 -9.38 -9.58
CA VAL A 84 11.41 -8.86 -10.95
C VAL A 84 10.78 -9.93 -11.83
N GLU A 85 9.71 -9.58 -12.52
CA GLU A 85 9.14 -10.35 -13.61
C GLU A 85 9.35 -9.60 -14.93
N VAL A 86 10.14 -10.17 -15.84
CA VAL A 86 10.38 -9.62 -17.17
C VAL A 86 9.23 -10.02 -18.09
N LYS A 87 8.37 -9.08 -18.42
CA LYS A 87 7.21 -9.34 -19.29
C LYS A 87 7.58 -9.41 -20.77
N ASN A 88 8.60 -8.69 -21.16
CA ASN A 88 9.10 -8.65 -22.53
C ASN A 88 10.56 -8.22 -22.53
N GLU A 89 11.42 -9.00 -23.15
CA GLU A 89 12.79 -8.61 -23.39
C GLU A 89 12.87 -7.68 -24.59
N GLY A 90 13.63 -6.59 -24.44
CA GLY A 90 13.90 -5.70 -25.56
C GLY A 90 14.69 -6.37 -26.67
N LYS A 91 14.61 -5.83 -27.89
CA LYS A 91 15.38 -6.29 -29.06
C LYS A 91 16.70 -5.52 -29.25
N GLY A 92 17.04 -4.64 -28.32
CA GLY A 92 18.27 -3.87 -28.36
C GLY A 92 19.50 -4.72 -27.99
N SER A 93 20.68 -4.22 -28.34
CA SER A 93 21.95 -4.84 -27.94
C SER A 93 22.66 -3.97 -26.91
N GLY A 94 23.23 -4.63 -25.89
CA GLY A 94 23.99 -3.96 -24.83
C GLY A 94 23.13 -3.39 -23.72
N CYS A 95 23.79 -2.77 -22.75
CA CYS A 95 23.18 -2.07 -21.63
C CYS A 95 23.68 -0.63 -21.62
N PRO A 96 22.88 0.32 -21.11
CA PRO A 96 23.36 1.68 -20.89
C PRO A 96 24.57 1.68 -19.96
N PHE A 97 25.51 2.57 -20.20
CA PHE A 97 26.60 2.80 -19.26
C PHE A 97 26.08 3.56 -18.03
N PHE A 98 26.80 3.46 -16.93
CA PHE A 98 26.46 4.15 -15.68
C PHE A 98 26.33 5.68 -15.86
N THR A 99 27.02 6.25 -16.85
CA THR A 99 27.01 7.67 -17.18
C THR A 99 25.91 8.07 -18.17
N ASP A 100 25.19 7.11 -18.71
CA ASP A 100 24.17 7.38 -19.71
C ASP A 100 22.87 7.88 -19.08
N SER A 101 22.19 8.78 -19.79
CA SER A 101 20.82 9.17 -19.44
C SER A 101 19.83 8.26 -20.15
N VAL A 102 18.90 7.70 -19.41
CA VAL A 102 17.85 6.84 -19.95
C VAL A 102 16.47 7.43 -19.69
N LYS A 103 15.55 7.26 -20.66
CA LYS A 103 14.14 7.59 -20.46
C LYS A 103 13.39 6.33 -20.05
N VAL A 104 12.71 6.40 -18.91
CA VAL A 104 11.90 5.29 -18.39
C VAL A 104 10.44 5.71 -18.20
N HIS A 105 9.54 4.77 -18.42
CA HIS A 105 8.14 4.91 -18.07
C HIS A 105 7.83 3.91 -16.95
N TYR A 106 7.16 4.37 -15.92
CA TYR A 106 6.81 3.54 -14.78
C TYR A 106 5.43 3.88 -14.21
N SER A 107 4.86 2.95 -13.48
CA SER A 107 3.73 3.19 -12.58
C SER A 107 3.94 2.43 -11.29
N GLY A 108 3.66 3.07 -10.15
CA GLY A 108 3.73 2.48 -8.82
C GLY A 108 2.33 2.19 -8.28
N ARG A 109 2.11 0.98 -7.78
CA ARG A 109 0.84 0.56 -7.19
C ARG A 109 1.09 -0.10 -5.84
N LEU A 110 0.17 0.15 -4.91
CA LEU A 110 0.10 -0.59 -3.66
C LEU A 110 -0.36 -2.03 -3.91
N ILE A 111 -0.25 -2.90 -2.91
CA ILE A 111 -0.81 -4.24 -3.00
C ILE A 111 -2.33 -4.18 -3.24
N PRO A 112 -2.92 -5.19 -3.89
CA PRO A 112 -4.36 -5.25 -4.11
C PRO A 112 -5.16 -5.21 -2.81
N THR A 113 -6.28 -4.51 -2.86
CA THR A 113 -7.26 -4.44 -1.79
C THR A 113 -8.66 -4.67 -2.35
N THR A 114 -9.68 -4.74 -1.49
CA THR A 114 -11.06 -4.98 -1.91
C THR A 114 -11.55 -3.91 -2.89
N ASN A 115 -11.31 -2.63 -2.58
CA ASN A 115 -11.75 -1.51 -3.42
C ASN A 115 -10.80 -1.24 -4.60
N TYR A 116 -9.54 -1.70 -4.49
CA TYR A 116 -8.52 -1.56 -5.52
C TYR A 116 -7.94 -2.91 -5.94
N PRO A 117 -8.66 -3.75 -6.70
CA PRO A 117 -8.21 -5.10 -7.07
C PRO A 117 -6.92 -5.14 -7.88
N LYS A 118 -6.57 -4.04 -8.54
CA LYS A 118 -5.29 -3.86 -9.28
C LYS A 118 -4.23 -3.13 -8.47
N GLY A 119 -4.51 -2.84 -7.19
CA GLY A 119 -3.70 -1.97 -6.36
C GLY A 119 -3.94 -0.48 -6.62
N LEU A 120 -3.98 0.32 -5.55
CA LEU A 120 -4.08 1.77 -5.65
C LEU A 120 -2.86 2.34 -6.35
N LEU A 121 -3.07 3.09 -7.43
CA LEU A 121 -1.99 3.80 -8.12
C LEU A 121 -1.54 4.98 -7.26
N PHE A 122 -0.27 5.03 -6.88
CA PHE A 122 0.28 6.12 -6.09
C PHE A 122 1.25 7.03 -6.87
N ASP A 123 1.83 6.51 -7.97
CA ASP A 123 2.75 7.28 -8.80
C ASP A 123 2.82 6.73 -10.22
N GLN A 124 3.06 7.60 -11.19
CA GLN A 124 3.32 7.23 -12.58
C GLN A 124 4.08 8.33 -13.31
N SER A 125 4.89 7.93 -14.28
CA SER A 125 5.72 8.86 -15.06
C SER A 125 5.01 9.53 -16.23
N TRP A 126 3.73 9.22 -16.49
CA TRP A 126 2.95 9.80 -17.61
C TRP A 126 1.50 10.07 -17.19
N THR A 127 0.87 11.01 -17.85
CA THR A 127 -0.52 11.42 -17.59
C THR A 127 -1.53 10.86 -18.60
N GLY A 128 -1.15 9.86 -19.40
CA GLY A 128 -2.11 9.02 -20.12
C GLY A 128 -2.21 9.17 -21.62
N ASP A 129 -1.64 10.20 -22.26
CA ASP A 129 -1.72 10.33 -23.72
C ASP A 129 -0.36 10.08 -24.38
N TYR A 130 -0.35 9.10 -25.32
CA TYR A 130 0.73 8.81 -26.25
C TYR A 130 0.19 8.82 -27.66
#